data_fa30a544b31dc7ec02c50610592869fb
#
_entry.id   fa30a544b31dc7ec02c50610592869fb
#
_cell.length_a   1.000
_cell.length_b   1.000
_cell.length_c   1.000
_cell.angle_alpha   90.00
_cell.angle_beta   90.00
_cell.angle_gamma   90.00
#
_symmetry.space_group_name_H-M   'P 1'
#
loop_
_entity.id
_entity.type
_entity.pdbx_description
1 polymer ?
#
loop_
_entity_poly.entity_id
_entity_poly.type
_entity_poly.pdbx_seq_one_letter_code
_entity_poly.pdbx_strand_id
1 'polypeptide(L)'
;MDKNNCINRRKFLQMTGAAAAGTTAAMIGCSPHKDGSGALGPVPTDMMTFRTFPSLGDKVSLLGYGCMRWPTMPNPEGQGMIVNQEVVNELVDYAIAHGVNFFDTSPGYVMGQSERATGIALKRHPREKFFIATKMSNFSNFTYEASLAMYRNSFVQLQVDYIDYYFLHMLGTIGQRGLEGRFLDNGILDFLLKEREEGRIRHLGWSFHGTLEGFQQALALHDEIHWDFVMIQMNYSDWKNAAAGRNVNADYLYEELTKRNIPVLIMEPLLGGRLANLPTHIVSRLKEQNPDGSVASWAFRFAGSFDNILTVLSGMTQLEHLQDNIRTYSPLLPLNEEQKDFLYMTAELMLQYPTIPCNDCMYCMPCPYGIDIPGILLHYNKCINDGMLPRSRNDENYRKTRRAFLVSYDRTVEKIRQANHCTGCKQCNITCPQRIDIPTQLRRLHNFVEQLRQDTLDG
;
A
#
# COMPACT_ATOMS: atom_id res chain seq x y z
N MET A 1 23.36 4.24 -44.01
CA MET A 1 22.24 4.91 -43.28
C MET A 1 21.81 3.96 -42.20
N ASP A 2 22.59 3.90 -41.14
CA ASP A 2 22.47 2.85 -40.12
C ASP A 2 21.50 3.24 -39.01
N LYS A 3 20.45 2.42 -38.88
CA LYS A 3 19.63 2.30 -37.67
C LYS A 3 20.36 1.29 -36.79
N ASN A 4 20.64 1.64 -35.56
CA ASN A 4 20.87 0.83 -34.37
C ASN A 4 22.03 1.35 -33.51
N ASN A 5 21.72 2.22 -32.57
CA ASN A 5 22.52 2.39 -31.36
C ASN A 5 21.63 2.76 -30.18
N CYS A 6 20.76 1.84 -29.78
CA CYS A 6 20.19 1.85 -28.44
C CYS A 6 21.09 1.01 -27.54
N ILE A 7 21.79 1.65 -26.62
CA ILE A 7 22.58 0.98 -25.58
C ILE A 7 21.61 0.25 -24.66
N ASN A 8 21.69 -1.08 -24.57
CA ASN A 8 20.88 -1.86 -23.66
C ASN A 8 21.42 -1.75 -22.22
N ARG A 9 20.55 -1.96 -21.22
CA ARG A 9 20.83 -1.85 -19.78
C ARG A 9 22.09 -2.61 -19.32
N ARG A 10 22.44 -3.70 -19.96
CA ARG A 10 23.62 -4.52 -19.62
C ARG A 10 24.94 -3.82 -19.98
N LYS A 11 24.98 -3.05 -21.05
CA LYS A 11 26.15 -2.23 -21.43
C LYS A 11 26.32 -1.01 -20.53
N PHE A 12 25.23 -0.43 -20.04
CA PHE A 12 25.27 0.70 -19.11
C PHE A 12 25.90 0.29 -17.76
N LEU A 13 25.55 -0.87 -17.22
CA LEU A 13 26.11 -1.37 -15.94
C LEU A 13 27.59 -1.79 -16.04
N GLN A 14 28.07 -2.18 -17.22
CA GLN A 14 29.49 -2.49 -17.43
C GLN A 14 30.37 -1.24 -17.56
N MET A 15 29.81 -0.07 -17.87
CA MET A 15 30.54 1.18 -18.01
C MET A 15 30.75 1.97 -16.72
N THR A 16 30.06 1.61 -15.63
CA THR A 16 30.20 2.29 -14.32
C THR A 16 31.26 1.69 -13.40
N GLY A 17 31.92 0.62 -13.83
CA GLY A 17 32.94 -0.11 -13.03
C GLY A 17 34.42 0.26 -13.25
N ALA A 18 34.77 1.20 -14.11
CA ALA A 18 36.17 1.57 -14.30
C ALA A 18 36.27 2.98 -14.91
N ALA A 19 36.66 3.98 -14.14
CA ALA A 19 37.61 5.01 -14.53
C ALA A 19 37.61 6.20 -13.56
N ALA A 20 38.63 6.31 -12.75
CA ALA A 20 39.15 7.59 -12.32
C ALA A 20 40.03 8.14 -13.46
N ALA A 21 39.95 9.49 -13.66
CA ALA A 21 40.79 10.37 -14.48
C ALA A 21 40.28 10.78 -15.87
N GLY A 22 39.81 12.01 -15.93
CA GLY A 22 40.23 13.01 -16.93
C GLY A 22 39.53 13.05 -18.28
N THR A 23 38.92 14.19 -18.48
CA THR A 23 38.74 15.01 -19.70
C THR A 23 37.31 15.20 -20.20
N THR A 24 36.97 16.49 -20.26
CA THR A 24 35.76 17.12 -20.83
C THR A 24 35.56 16.80 -22.30
N ALA A 25 34.37 16.32 -22.66
CA ALA A 25 33.82 16.45 -24.00
C ALA A 25 32.31 16.65 -23.93
N ALA A 26 31.84 17.76 -24.48
CA ALA A 26 30.45 18.13 -24.61
C ALA A 26 29.70 17.15 -25.52
N MET A 27 28.57 16.58 -25.05
CA MET A 27 27.61 15.91 -25.91
C MET A 27 26.24 16.54 -25.77
N ILE A 28 25.72 17.02 -26.86
CA ILE A 28 24.36 17.47 -27.07
C ILE A 28 23.48 16.22 -27.11
N GLY A 29 22.58 16.08 -26.16
CA GLY A 29 21.63 14.99 -26.08
C GLY A 29 20.29 15.47 -25.53
N CYS A 30 19.20 15.01 -26.11
CA CYS A 30 17.81 15.34 -25.87
C CYS A 30 17.45 15.47 -24.39
N SER A 31 16.79 16.55 -24.04
CA SER A 31 16.32 16.87 -22.68
C SER A 31 15.26 15.89 -22.23
N PRO A 32 15.45 15.14 -21.14
CA PRO A 32 14.34 14.69 -20.33
C PRO A 32 13.88 15.87 -19.46
N HIS A 33 12.59 15.91 -19.14
CA HIS A 33 12.03 16.87 -18.22
C HIS A 33 12.91 16.97 -16.97
N LYS A 34 13.33 18.18 -16.65
CA LYS A 34 13.99 18.50 -15.39
C LYS A 34 12.95 18.45 -14.28
N ASP A 35 12.73 17.29 -13.71
CA ASP A 35 12.33 17.20 -12.32
C ASP A 35 13.58 17.53 -11.50
N GLY A 36 13.46 18.54 -10.62
CA GLY A 36 14.58 19.03 -9.83
C GLY A 36 15.04 18.03 -8.77
N SER A 37 15.66 16.92 -9.19
CA SER A 37 16.40 16.03 -8.32
C SER A 37 17.86 16.49 -8.28
N GLY A 38 18.19 17.36 -7.34
CA GLY A 38 19.56 17.45 -6.84
C GLY A 38 19.97 16.01 -6.48
N ALA A 39 21.18 15.59 -6.87
CA ALA A 39 21.66 14.24 -6.64
C ALA A 39 21.60 13.94 -5.13
N LEU A 40 20.58 13.19 -4.71
CA LEU A 40 20.47 12.69 -3.35
C LEU A 40 21.72 11.84 -3.09
N GLY A 41 22.40 12.07 -1.96
CA GLY A 41 23.57 11.30 -1.56
C GLY A 41 23.33 9.78 -1.53
N PRO A 42 24.36 8.97 -1.24
CA PRO A 42 24.23 7.52 -1.19
C PRO A 42 23.13 7.12 -0.18
N VAL A 43 22.47 5.99 -0.44
CA VAL A 43 21.46 5.44 0.48
C VAL A 43 22.16 4.87 1.71
N PRO A 44 21.79 5.26 2.95
CA PRO A 44 22.44 4.75 4.16
C PRO A 44 22.27 3.23 4.33
N THR A 45 23.28 2.54 4.85
CA THR A 45 23.28 1.09 5.06
C THR A 45 23.16 0.67 6.53
N ASP A 46 23.53 1.55 7.47
CA ASP A 46 23.69 1.25 8.90
C ASP A 46 22.96 2.22 9.84
N MET A 47 22.09 3.07 9.29
CA MET A 47 21.40 4.13 10.02
C MET A 47 19.89 3.90 10.15
N MET A 48 19.39 2.71 9.79
CA MET A 48 17.96 2.39 9.92
C MET A 48 17.48 2.61 11.36
N THR A 49 16.36 3.31 11.50
CA THR A 49 15.69 3.45 12.79
C THR A 49 14.98 2.16 13.15
N PHE A 50 15.24 1.65 14.35
CA PHE A 50 14.58 0.47 14.91
C PHE A 50 13.71 0.82 16.12
N ARG A 51 12.71 0.00 16.35
CA ARG A 51 11.84 0.05 17.52
C ARG A 51 11.91 -1.28 18.27
N THR A 52 11.84 -1.19 19.60
CA THR A 52 11.76 -2.36 20.48
C THR A 52 10.70 -2.10 21.54
N PHE A 53 9.75 -3.01 21.64
CA PHE A 53 8.73 -2.99 22.68
C PHE A 53 9.02 -4.10 23.68
N PRO A 54 9.03 -3.82 25.00
CA PRO A 54 9.34 -4.83 26.03
C PRO A 54 8.42 -6.06 25.96
N SER A 55 7.16 -5.87 25.55
CA SER A 55 6.19 -6.95 25.40
C SER A 55 6.51 -7.92 24.26
N LEU A 56 7.24 -7.48 23.23
CA LEU A 56 7.61 -8.30 22.07
C LEU A 56 9.05 -8.82 22.13
N GLY A 57 9.95 -8.03 22.68
CA GLY A 57 11.39 -8.35 22.74
C GLY A 57 12.13 -8.21 21.42
N ASP A 58 11.43 -8.00 20.32
CA ASP A 58 11.99 -7.92 18.96
C ASP A 58 12.50 -6.51 18.64
N LYS A 59 13.65 -6.42 17.97
CA LYS A 59 14.20 -5.18 17.41
C LYS A 59 13.79 -5.07 15.95
N VAL A 60 12.69 -4.36 15.69
CA VAL A 60 12.06 -4.25 14.37
C VAL A 60 12.43 -2.94 13.67
N SER A 61 12.75 -3.00 12.37
CA SER A 61 12.97 -1.80 11.56
C SER A 61 11.69 -0.96 11.46
N LEU A 62 11.79 0.35 11.65
CA LEU A 62 10.63 1.23 11.56
C LEU A 62 10.05 1.26 10.13
N LEU A 63 10.86 1.03 9.09
CA LEU A 63 10.40 0.71 7.75
C LEU A 63 10.16 -0.80 7.64
N GLY A 64 8.91 -1.20 7.41
CA GLY A 64 8.53 -2.57 7.06
C GLY A 64 8.23 -2.70 5.56
N TYR A 65 8.51 -3.88 5.01
CA TYR A 65 8.21 -4.19 3.62
C TYR A 65 6.81 -4.80 3.48
N GLY A 66 5.87 -4.06 2.85
CA GLY A 66 4.55 -4.56 2.49
C GLY A 66 4.58 -5.35 1.18
N CYS A 67 4.43 -6.66 1.26
CA CYS A 67 4.56 -7.58 0.12
C CYS A 67 3.30 -7.68 -0.75
N MET A 68 2.30 -6.84 -0.52
CA MET A 68 1.05 -6.81 -1.27
C MET A 68 1.23 -6.35 -2.73
N ARG A 69 2.31 -5.64 -3.02
CA ARG A 69 2.56 -4.99 -4.31
C ARG A 69 3.86 -5.47 -4.96
N TRP A 70 4.16 -6.77 -4.84
CA TRP A 70 5.29 -7.34 -5.55
C TRP A 70 5.22 -7.04 -7.05
N PRO A 71 6.32 -6.67 -7.70
CA PRO A 71 6.35 -6.43 -9.14
C PRO A 71 5.92 -7.69 -9.90
N THR A 72 5.08 -7.49 -10.91
CA THR A 72 4.57 -8.57 -11.75
C THR A 72 5.03 -8.41 -13.20
N MET A 73 4.99 -9.51 -13.94
CA MET A 73 5.29 -9.58 -15.36
C MET A 73 4.26 -10.46 -16.08
N PRO A 74 4.08 -10.31 -17.41
CA PRO A 74 3.27 -11.25 -18.17
C PRO A 74 3.76 -12.69 -17.97
N ASN A 75 2.82 -13.62 -17.79
CA ASN A 75 3.16 -15.03 -17.66
C ASN A 75 3.73 -15.57 -18.99
N PRO A 76 5.00 -16.01 -19.05
CA PRO A 76 5.60 -16.51 -20.28
C PRO A 76 5.04 -17.88 -20.70
N GLU A 77 4.40 -18.61 -19.80
CA GLU A 77 3.86 -19.97 -20.03
C GLU A 77 2.34 -19.97 -20.23
N GLY A 78 1.68 -18.81 -20.18
CA GLY A 78 0.22 -18.77 -20.27
C GLY A 78 -0.36 -17.37 -20.24
N GLN A 79 -1.63 -17.27 -19.85
CA GLN A 79 -2.32 -16.01 -19.70
C GLN A 79 -2.13 -15.42 -18.29
N GLY A 80 -2.30 -14.10 -18.16
CA GLY A 80 -2.28 -13.38 -16.90
C GLY A 80 -0.91 -12.85 -16.48
N MET A 81 -0.83 -12.41 -15.23
CA MET A 81 0.38 -11.85 -14.64
C MET A 81 0.92 -12.77 -13.54
N ILE A 82 2.22 -12.89 -13.49
CA ILE A 82 2.94 -13.60 -12.42
C ILE A 82 3.88 -12.64 -11.71
N VAL A 83 4.25 -12.96 -10.46
CA VAL A 83 5.29 -12.23 -9.74
C VAL A 83 6.62 -12.34 -10.48
N ASN A 84 7.27 -11.19 -10.69
CA ASN A 84 8.64 -11.16 -11.20
C ASN A 84 9.61 -11.50 -10.07
N GLN A 85 9.88 -12.79 -9.87
CA GLN A 85 10.68 -13.30 -8.76
C GLN A 85 12.12 -12.76 -8.75
N GLU A 86 12.72 -12.51 -9.91
CA GLU A 86 14.08 -11.96 -10.00
C GLU A 86 14.12 -10.56 -9.37
N VAL A 87 13.18 -9.69 -9.76
CA VAL A 87 13.09 -8.33 -9.20
C VAL A 87 12.73 -8.36 -7.72
N VAL A 88 11.84 -9.27 -7.27
CA VAL A 88 11.53 -9.44 -5.85
C VAL A 88 12.78 -9.81 -5.06
N ASN A 89 13.59 -10.73 -5.56
CA ASN A 89 14.85 -11.14 -4.92
C ASN A 89 15.81 -9.95 -4.77
N GLU A 90 15.99 -9.15 -5.83
CA GLU A 90 16.84 -7.95 -5.80
C GLU A 90 16.36 -6.92 -4.77
N LEU A 91 15.04 -6.67 -4.72
CA LEU A 91 14.44 -5.74 -3.78
C LEU A 91 14.59 -6.20 -2.33
N VAL A 92 14.41 -7.49 -2.07
CA VAL A 92 14.57 -8.07 -0.71
C VAL A 92 16.04 -8.04 -0.28
N ASP A 93 16.98 -8.42 -1.18
CA ASP A 93 18.42 -8.34 -0.90
C ASP A 93 18.83 -6.91 -0.54
N TYR A 94 18.36 -5.94 -1.32
CA TYR A 94 18.64 -4.53 -1.08
C TYR A 94 18.04 -4.05 0.25
N ALA A 95 16.79 -4.41 0.54
CA ALA A 95 16.10 -4.04 1.76
C ALA A 95 16.85 -4.53 3.00
N ILE A 96 17.21 -5.81 3.04
CA ILE A 96 17.95 -6.42 4.17
C ILE A 96 19.34 -5.80 4.32
N ALA A 97 20.06 -5.55 3.21
CA ALA A 97 21.36 -4.90 3.23
C ALA A 97 21.33 -3.47 3.82
N HIS A 98 20.16 -2.82 3.79
CA HIS A 98 19.93 -1.47 4.32
C HIS A 98 19.13 -1.47 5.64
N GLY A 99 19.05 -2.61 6.33
CA GLY A 99 18.51 -2.74 7.68
C GLY A 99 17.00 -2.93 7.77
N VAL A 100 16.27 -3.09 6.66
CA VAL A 100 14.84 -3.48 6.70
C VAL A 100 14.76 -4.95 7.08
N ASN A 101 14.04 -5.24 8.17
CA ASN A 101 13.95 -6.60 8.69
C ASN A 101 12.53 -7.11 8.95
N PHE A 102 11.49 -6.39 8.54
CA PHE A 102 10.09 -6.78 8.69
C PHE A 102 9.40 -6.91 7.33
N PHE A 103 8.84 -8.08 7.03
CA PHE A 103 8.19 -8.40 5.75
C PHE A 103 6.77 -8.89 6.00
N ASP A 104 5.78 -8.11 5.52
CA ASP A 104 4.36 -8.37 5.71
C ASP A 104 3.70 -8.90 4.43
N THR A 105 3.13 -10.08 4.51
CA THR A 105 2.41 -10.72 3.40
C THR A 105 1.03 -11.25 3.82
N SER A 106 0.36 -11.96 2.91
CA SER A 106 -0.93 -12.61 3.15
C SER A 106 -1.23 -13.63 2.05
N PRO A 107 -1.98 -14.71 2.33
CA PRO A 107 -2.42 -15.70 1.34
C PRO A 107 -3.15 -15.09 0.13
N GLY A 108 -3.86 -13.97 0.31
CA GLY A 108 -4.61 -13.31 -0.76
C GLY A 108 -3.82 -12.29 -1.60
N TYR A 109 -2.61 -11.92 -1.20
CA TYR A 109 -1.86 -10.87 -1.89
C TYR A 109 -1.33 -11.33 -3.25
N VAL A 110 -1.31 -10.40 -4.23
CA VAL A 110 -0.87 -10.67 -5.61
C VAL A 110 -1.51 -11.94 -6.18
N MET A 111 -2.85 -12.03 -6.06
CA MET A 111 -3.64 -13.20 -6.53
C MET A 111 -3.13 -14.53 -5.97
N GLY A 112 -2.70 -14.56 -4.71
CA GLY A 112 -2.23 -15.76 -4.00
C GLY A 112 -0.75 -16.09 -4.20
N GLN A 113 0.02 -15.23 -4.87
CA GLN A 113 1.43 -15.50 -5.20
C GLN A 113 2.42 -14.90 -4.17
N SER A 114 1.96 -13.97 -3.31
CA SER A 114 2.85 -13.17 -2.48
C SER A 114 3.62 -13.98 -1.44
N GLU A 115 2.96 -14.89 -0.70
CA GLU A 115 3.66 -15.69 0.32
C GLU A 115 4.79 -16.51 -0.30
N ARG A 116 4.52 -17.19 -1.43
CA ARG A 116 5.53 -17.98 -2.14
C ARG A 116 6.71 -17.11 -2.59
N ALA A 117 6.42 -15.97 -3.21
CA ALA A 117 7.47 -15.08 -3.70
C ALA A 117 8.32 -14.53 -2.57
N THR A 118 7.68 -14.15 -1.46
CA THR A 118 8.34 -13.69 -0.23
C THR A 118 9.21 -14.80 0.37
N GLY A 119 8.67 -16.02 0.49
CA GLY A 119 9.42 -17.18 1.02
C GLY A 119 10.65 -17.50 0.20
N ILE A 120 10.55 -17.54 -1.14
CA ILE A 120 11.68 -17.77 -2.05
C ILE A 120 12.77 -16.71 -1.85
N ALA A 121 12.39 -15.43 -1.77
CA ALA A 121 13.34 -14.34 -1.61
C ALA A 121 14.02 -14.37 -0.23
N LEU A 122 13.26 -14.55 0.85
CA LEU A 122 13.78 -14.54 2.22
C LEU A 122 14.61 -15.77 2.57
N LYS A 123 14.32 -16.94 1.98
CA LYS A 123 15.13 -18.16 2.19
C LYS A 123 16.61 -18.01 1.78
N ARG A 124 16.95 -16.99 1.03
CA ARG A 124 18.32 -16.65 0.62
C ARG A 124 19.14 -16.01 1.73
N HIS A 125 18.47 -15.63 2.84
CA HIS A 125 19.05 -14.94 3.99
C HIS A 125 18.93 -15.79 5.26
N PRO A 126 19.84 -15.59 6.23
CA PRO A 126 19.70 -16.23 7.54
C PRO A 126 18.36 -15.86 8.21
N ARG A 127 17.68 -16.86 8.79
CA ARG A 127 16.31 -16.71 9.32
C ARG A 127 16.19 -15.64 10.42
N GLU A 128 17.25 -15.47 11.21
CA GLU A 128 17.36 -14.50 12.30
C GLU A 128 17.55 -13.04 11.84
N LYS A 129 17.71 -12.80 10.53
CA LYS A 129 17.89 -11.46 9.97
C LYS A 129 16.57 -10.75 9.68
N PHE A 130 15.45 -11.46 9.76
CA PHE A 130 14.16 -10.89 9.38
C PHE A 130 13.00 -11.47 10.19
N PHE A 131 11.93 -10.70 10.25
CA PHE A 131 10.63 -11.09 10.77
C PHE A 131 9.65 -11.27 9.62
N ILE A 132 8.87 -12.35 9.65
CA ILE A 132 7.78 -12.64 8.70
C ILE A 132 6.45 -12.41 9.38
N ALA A 133 5.59 -11.64 8.68
CA ALA A 133 4.20 -11.43 9.05
C ALA A 133 3.28 -11.98 7.95
N THR A 134 2.28 -12.80 8.35
CA THR A 134 1.20 -13.23 7.45
C THR A 134 -0.14 -13.31 8.19
N LYS A 135 -1.21 -13.67 7.48
CA LYS A 135 -2.57 -13.41 7.94
C LYS A 135 -3.53 -14.56 7.67
N MET A 136 -4.45 -14.80 8.59
CA MET A 136 -5.65 -15.63 8.35
C MET A 136 -6.66 -14.85 7.50
N SER A 137 -6.67 -15.10 6.19
CA SER A 137 -7.49 -14.37 5.20
C SER A 137 -8.72 -15.17 4.76
N ASN A 138 -9.41 -15.80 5.70
CA ASN A 138 -10.57 -16.69 5.49
C ASN A 138 -11.87 -15.94 5.15
N PHE A 139 -11.85 -15.03 4.16
CA PHE A 139 -12.99 -14.14 3.87
C PHE A 139 -14.19 -14.82 3.23
N SER A 140 -13.96 -15.81 2.38
CA SER A 140 -15.01 -16.48 1.58
C SER A 140 -15.38 -17.85 2.10
N ASN A 141 -14.44 -18.56 2.70
CA ASN A 141 -14.65 -19.84 3.36
C ASN A 141 -13.95 -19.81 4.73
N PHE A 142 -14.73 -19.65 5.78
CA PHE A 142 -14.24 -19.56 7.15
C PHE A 142 -14.67 -20.76 8.01
N THR A 143 -14.86 -21.94 7.40
CA THR A 143 -14.94 -23.19 8.18
C THR A 143 -13.61 -23.46 8.87
N TYR A 144 -13.63 -24.20 9.97
CA TYR A 144 -12.41 -24.58 10.69
C TYR A 144 -11.40 -25.26 9.77
N GLU A 145 -11.85 -26.23 8.97
CA GLU A 145 -11.01 -27.03 8.07
C GLU A 145 -10.35 -26.14 7.00
N ALA A 146 -11.09 -25.21 6.39
CA ALA A 146 -10.54 -24.30 5.39
C ALA A 146 -9.54 -23.32 6.00
N SER A 147 -9.82 -22.80 7.19
CA SER A 147 -8.93 -21.92 7.93
C SER A 147 -7.65 -22.64 8.35
N LEU A 148 -7.76 -23.88 8.85
CA LEU A 148 -6.62 -24.72 9.21
C LEU A 148 -5.76 -25.06 7.98
N ALA A 149 -6.38 -25.37 6.85
CA ALA A 149 -5.66 -25.62 5.59
C ALA A 149 -4.91 -24.37 5.13
N MET A 150 -5.52 -23.19 5.20
CA MET A 150 -4.88 -21.91 4.88
C MET A 150 -3.67 -21.65 5.79
N TYR A 151 -3.83 -21.81 7.11
CA TYR A 151 -2.75 -21.68 8.07
C TYR A 151 -1.55 -22.57 7.72
N ARG A 152 -1.78 -23.86 7.51
CA ARG A 152 -0.72 -24.82 7.16
C ARG A 152 -0.06 -24.48 5.82
N ASN A 153 -0.85 -24.05 4.84
CA ASN A 153 -0.31 -23.67 3.54
C ASN A 153 0.62 -22.45 3.61
N SER A 154 0.37 -21.50 4.52
CA SER A 154 1.26 -20.33 4.69
C SER A 154 2.69 -20.76 5.05
N PHE A 155 2.89 -21.78 5.91
CA PHE A 155 4.22 -22.29 6.23
C PHE A 155 4.91 -22.92 5.01
N VAL A 156 4.14 -23.64 4.19
CA VAL A 156 4.66 -24.27 2.96
C VAL A 156 5.08 -23.20 1.95
N GLN A 157 4.24 -22.18 1.74
CA GLN A 157 4.54 -21.10 0.79
C GLN A 157 5.70 -20.22 1.25
N LEU A 158 5.74 -19.88 2.53
CA LEU A 158 6.81 -19.06 3.12
C LEU A 158 8.10 -19.87 3.37
N GLN A 159 8.05 -21.20 3.35
CA GLN A 159 9.17 -22.10 3.58
C GLN A 159 9.84 -21.90 4.96
N VAL A 160 9.03 -21.79 6.01
CA VAL A 160 9.47 -21.53 7.39
C VAL A 160 8.84 -22.51 8.38
N ASP A 161 9.51 -22.71 9.54
CA ASP A 161 9.03 -23.57 10.62
C ASP A 161 8.21 -22.80 11.66
N TYR A 162 8.40 -21.48 11.74
CA TYR A 162 7.63 -20.57 12.59
C TYR A 162 7.39 -19.22 11.90
N ILE A 163 6.30 -18.55 12.30
CA ILE A 163 5.90 -17.23 11.82
C ILE A 163 6.04 -16.25 12.98
N ASP A 164 6.71 -15.11 12.75
CA ASP A 164 6.97 -14.13 13.82
C ASP A 164 5.69 -13.38 14.19
N TYR A 165 4.92 -12.90 13.21
CA TYR A 165 3.72 -12.09 13.40
C TYR A 165 2.54 -12.68 12.62
N TYR A 166 1.54 -13.19 13.32
CA TYR A 166 0.36 -13.75 12.68
C TYR A 166 -0.87 -12.91 12.97
N PHE A 167 -1.68 -12.61 11.94
CA PHE A 167 -2.81 -11.70 12.07
C PHE A 167 -4.15 -12.40 11.86
N LEU A 168 -5.16 -12.02 12.64
CA LEU A 168 -6.54 -12.11 12.21
C LEU A 168 -6.78 -11.00 11.19
N HIS A 169 -7.01 -11.36 9.92
CA HIS A 169 -7.01 -10.40 8.82
C HIS A 169 -8.31 -9.61 8.71
N MET A 170 -8.21 -8.27 8.71
CA MET A 170 -9.30 -7.34 8.42
C MET A 170 -10.51 -7.53 9.34
N LEU A 171 -10.31 -7.36 10.64
CA LEU A 171 -11.39 -7.23 11.62
C LEU A 171 -12.05 -5.84 11.49
N GLY A 172 -13.31 -5.74 11.96
CA GLY A 172 -14.06 -4.48 11.97
C GLY A 172 -15.43 -4.57 11.32
N THR A 173 -15.82 -5.77 10.86
CA THR A 173 -17.20 -6.14 10.52
C THR A 173 -17.75 -6.96 11.68
N ILE A 174 -19.05 -6.83 11.96
CA ILE A 174 -19.74 -7.53 13.04
C ILE A 174 -20.48 -8.76 12.49
N GLY A 175 -20.77 -9.72 13.38
CA GLY A 175 -21.52 -10.93 13.08
C GLY A 175 -20.74 -11.95 12.26
N GLN A 176 -21.43 -12.76 11.48
CA GLN A 176 -20.86 -13.92 10.78
C GLN A 176 -19.67 -13.64 9.86
N ARG A 177 -19.54 -12.42 9.34
CA ARG A 177 -18.38 -11.99 8.52
C ARG A 177 -17.33 -11.23 9.31
N GLY A 178 -17.51 -11.07 10.59
CA GLY A 178 -16.64 -10.40 11.52
C GLY A 178 -15.81 -11.36 12.37
N LEU A 179 -15.44 -10.90 13.54
CA LEU A 179 -14.68 -11.66 14.53
C LEU A 179 -15.40 -12.94 14.95
N GLU A 180 -16.72 -12.85 15.24
CA GLU A 180 -17.51 -13.98 15.73
C GLU A 180 -17.47 -15.15 14.74
N GLY A 181 -18.07 -15.01 13.56
CA GLY A 181 -18.20 -16.13 12.62
C GLY A 181 -16.91 -16.60 12.02
N ARG A 182 -15.94 -15.68 11.79
CA ARG A 182 -14.66 -16.03 11.15
C ARG A 182 -13.65 -16.66 12.10
N PHE A 183 -13.73 -16.40 13.39
CA PHE A 183 -12.66 -16.77 14.32
C PHE A 183 -13.14 -17.40 15.62
N LEU A 184 -14.28 -16.98 16.17
CA LEU A 184 -14.80 -17.51 17.45
C LEU A 184 -15.67 -18.75 17.23
N ASP A 185 -16.76 -18.61 16.46
CA ASP A 185 -17.76 -19.67 16.29
C ASP A 185 -17.20 -20.94 15.63
N ASN A 186 -16.17 -20.78 14.79
CA ASN A 186 -15.52 -21.90 14.12
C ASN A 186 -14.34 -22.52 14.90
N GLY A 187 -13.97 -21.94 16.05
CA GLY A 187 -12.90 -22.46 16.92
C GLY A 187 -11.48 -22.26 16.41
N ILE A 188 -11.27 -21.51 15.31
CA ILE A 188 -9.91 -21.33 14.76
C ILE A 188 -9.06 -20.42 15.64
N LEU A 189 -9.67 -19.50 16.40
CA LEU A 189 -8.92 -18.66 17.33
C LEU A 189 -8.26 -19.47 18.43
N ASP A 190 -8.96 -20.44 19.04
CA ASP A 190 -8.40 -21.32 20.06
C ASP A 190 -7.20 -22.11 19.52
N PHE A 191 -7.30 -22.58 18.29
CA PHE A 191 -6.18 -23.21 17.60
C PHE A 191 -4.99 -22.26 17.44
N LEU A 192 -5.20 -21.01 17.00
CA LEU A 192 -4.11 -20.04 16.83
C LEU A 192 -3.47 -19.64 18.16
N LEU A 193 -4.24 -19.56 19.24
CA LEU A 193 -3.71 -19.33 20.58
C LEU A 193 -2.79 -20.47 21.03
N LYS A 194 -3.20 -21.71 20.77
CA LYS A 194 -2.34 -22.87 21.04
C LYS A 194 -1.06 -22.85 20.18
N GLU A 195 -1.14 -22.49 18.91
CA GLU A 195 0.03 -22.35 18.05
C GLU A 195 1.00 -21.26 18.56
N ARG A 196 0.49 -20.20 19.19
CA ARG A 196 1.29 -19.19 19.87
C ARG A 196 1.96 -19.76 21.13
N GLU A 197 1.26 -20.50 21.96
CA GLU A 197 1.82 -21.18 23.16
C GLU A 197 2.93 -22.18 22.79
N GLU A 198 2.75 -22.89 21.67
CA GLU A 198 3.73 -23.86 21.15
C GLU A 198 4.88 -23.21 20.35
N GLY A 199 4.85 -21.88 20.14
CA GLY A 199 5.90 -21.11 19.50
C GLY A 199 5.95 -21.20 17.98
N ARG A 200 4.95 -21.81 17.33
CA ARG A 200 4.84 -21.75 15.86
C ARG A 200 4.35 -20.40 15.35
N ILE A 201 3.60 -19.68 16.17
CA ILE A 201 3.33 -18.24 16.07
C ILE A 201 4.06 -17.57 17.24
N ARG A 202 4.93 -16.59 16.99
CA ARG A 202 5.60 -15.87 18.07
C ARG A 202 4.72 -14.78 18.65
N HIS A 203 4.04 -14.01 17.78
CA HIS A 203 3.15 -12.92 18.15
C HIS A 203 1.83 -13.03 17.39
N LEU A 204 0.71 -12.93 18.11
CA LEU A 204 -0.64 -12.98 17.55
C LEU A 204 -1.34 -11.63 17.73
N GLY A 205 -1.83 -11.08 16.63
CA GLY A 205 -2.56 -9.83 16.62
C GLY A 205 -3.61 -9.77 15.50
N TRP A 206 -4.04 -8.60 15.16
CA TRP A 206 -5.04 -8.41 14.11
C TRP A 206 -4.85 -7.14 13.32
N SER A 207 -5.41 -7.10 12.12
CA SER A 207 -5.50 -5.89 11.30
C SER A 207 -6.92 -5.37 11.24
N PHE A 208 -7.07 -4.04 11.27
CA PHE A 208 -8.36 -3.38 11.34
C PHE A 208 -8.72 -2.66 10.05
N HIS A 209 -9.93 -2.97 9.55
CA HIS A 209 -10.66 -2.17 8.57
C HIS A 209 -12.15 -2.26 8.90
N GLY A 210 -12.77 -1.17 9.34
CA GLY A 210 -14.19 -1.34 9.65
C GLY A 210 -14.84 -0.24 10.48
N THR A 211 -15.83 -0.64 11.24
CA THR A 211 -16.62 0.24 12.12
C THR A 211 -16.00 0.36 13.50
N LEU A 212 -16.34 1.45 14.19
CA LEU A 212 -15.96 1.63 15.59
C LEU A 212 -16.40 0.45 16.47
N GLU A 213 -17.60 -0.05 16.27
CA GLU A 213 -18.14 -1.19 17.02
C GLU A 213 -17.30 -2.46 16.80
N GLY A 214 -16.92 -2.77 15.54
CA GLY A 214 -16.05 -3.91 15.25
C GLY A 214 -14.64 -3.77 15.82
N PHE A 215 -14.12 -2.54 15.91
CA PHE A 215 -12.85 -2.26 16.59
C PHE A 215 -12.97 -2.53 18.10
N GLN A 216 -14.01 -1.99 18.72
CA GLN A 216 -14.23 -2.14 20.16
C GLN A 216 -14.47 -3.61 20.56
N GLN A 217 -15.18 -4.38 19.71
CA GLN A 217 -15.40 -5.80 19.93
C GLN A 217 -14.06 -6.58 19.94
N ALA A 218 -13.19 -6.36 18.95
CA ALA A 218 -11.88 -7.03 18.92
C ALA A 218 -10.97 -6.57 20.07
N LEU A 219 -11.03 -5.30 20.44
CA LEU A 219 -10.24 -4.72 21.51
C LEU A 219 -10.68 -5.22 22.89
N ALA A 220 -11.99 -5.45 23.11
CA ALA A 220 -12.52 -5.96 24.36
C ALA A 220 -11.99 -7.36 24.73
N LEU A 221 -11.58 -8.15 23.74
CA LEU A 221 -10.94 -9.46 23.99
C LEU A 221 -9.49 -9.36 24.45
N HIS A 222 -8.90 -8.14 24.52
CA HIS A 222 -7.50 -8.00 24.90
C HIS A 222 -7.21 -8.50 26.32
N ASP A 223 -8.12 -8.31 27.25
CA ASP A 223 -7.95 -8.74 28.65
C ASP A 223 -7.86 -10.28 28.80
N GLU A 224 -8.44 -11.03 27.84
CA GLU A 224 -8.42 -12.49 27.82
C GLU A 224 -7.31 -13.04 26.93
N ILE A 225 -7.15 -12.48 25.73
CA ILE A 225 -6.27 -13.00 24.68
C ILE A 225 -4.85 -12.42 24.78
N HIS A 226 -4.71 -11.21 25.33
CA HIS A 226 -3.46 -10.45 25.35
C HIS A 226 -2.88 -10.30 23.94
N TRP A 227 -3.58 -9.52 23.09
CA TRP A 227 -3.09 -9.21 21.74
C TRP A 227 -1.70 -8.62 21.81
N ASP A 228 -0.76 -9.21 21.09
CA ASP A 228 0.64 -8.78 21.07
C ASP A 228 0.84 -7.49 20.29
N PHE A 229 -0.01 -7.24 19.26
CA PHE A 229 0.05 -6.05 18.43
C PHE A 229 -1.26 -5.87 17.64
N VAL A 230 -1.47 -4.66 17.10
CA VAL A 230 -2.58 -4.36 16.18
C VAL A 230 -2.09 -3.53 15.00
N MET A 231 -2.58 -3.85 13.80
CA MET A 231 -2.30 -3.07 12.58
C MET A 231 -3.49 -2.20 12.22
N ILE A 232 -3.25 -0.89 12.06
CA ILE A 232 -4.26 0.09 11.67
C ILE A 232 -3.85 0.86 10.41
N GLN A 233 -4.84 1.37 9.68
CA GLN A 233 -4.61 2.36 8.64
C GLN A 233 -4.35 3.71 9.29
N MET A 234 -3.17 4.31 9.03
CA MET A 234 -2.80 5.58 9.61
C MET A 234 -1.91 6.40 8.67
N ASN A 235 -2.33 7.65 8.44
CA ASN A 235 -1.60 8.67 7.72
C ASN A 235 -2.17 10.05 8.11
N TYR A 236 -1.54 11.13 7.69
CA TYR A 236 -1.96 12.47 8.09
C TYR A 236 -3.36 12.88 7.56
N SER A 237 -3.85 12.25 6.48
CA SER A 237 -5.21 12.48 5.98
C SER A 237 -6.26 11.79 6.84
N ASP A 238 -6.03 10.51 7.17
CA ASP A 238 -6.99 9.71 7.95
C ASP A 238 -6.90 9.97 9.46
N TRP A 239 -5.92 10.73 9.90
CA TRP A 239 -5.71 11.02 11.33
C TRP A 239 -6.99 11.57 11.96
N LYS A 240 -7.58 12.62 11.36
CA LYS A 240 -8.84 13.25 11.81
C LYS A 240 -9.94 13.21 10.76
N ASN A 241 -9.64 12.79 9.55
CA ASN A 241 -10.53 12.89 8.40
C ASN A 241 -10.70 11.55 7.68
N ALA A 242 -10.72 10.45 8.43
CA ALA A 242 -11.09 9.16 7.85
C ALA A 242 -12.49 9.27 7.21
N ALA A 243 -12.70 8.57 6.09
CA ALA A 243 -13.92 8.73 5.29
C ALA A 243 -15.17 8.58 6.14
N ALA A 244 -15.88 9.69 6.38
CA ALA A 244 -16.97 9.84 7.33
C ALA A 244 -17.98 8.66 7.27
N GLY A 245 -18.18 7.98 8.39
CA GLY A 245 -19.05 6.83 8.52
C GLY A 245 -18.57 5.54 7.82
N ARG A 246 -17.37 5.53 7.25
CA ARG A 246 -16.79 4.38 6.54
C ARG A 246 -15.60 3.77 7.26
N ASN A 247 -14.74 4.61 7.82
CA ASN A 247 -13.58 4.23 8.62
C ASN A 247 -13.58 5.03 9.93
N VAL A 248 -12.81 4.58 10.90
CA VAL A 248 -12.57 5.26 12.18
C VAL A 248 -11.33 6.13 12.04
N ASN A 249 -11.36 7.33 12.62
CA ASN A 249 -10.20 8.21 12.64
C ASN A 249 -9.00 7.54 13.31
N ALA A 250 -7.83 7.71 12.72
CA ALA A 250 -6.63 7.02 13.17
C ALA A 250 -6.13 7.51 14.53
N ASP A 251 -6.40 8.75 14.90
CA ASP A 251 -6.10 9.31 16.24
C ASP A 251 -6.79 8.49 17.34
N TYR A 252 -8.09 8.25 17.20
CA TYR A 252 -8.85 7.44 18.16
C TYR A 252 -8.30 6.01 18.26
N LEU A 253 -8.04 5.36 17.11
CA LEU A 253 -7.51 3.99 17.10
C LEU A 253 -6.14 3.92 17.78
N TYR A 254 -5.25 4.85 17.45
CA TYR A 254 -3.92 4.93 18.02
C TYR A 254 -3.95 5.17 19.53
N GLU A 255 -4.78 6.11 19.99
CA GLU A 255 -4.93 6.41 21.40
C GLU A 255 -5.45 5.22 22.22
N GLU A 256 -6.48 4.52 21.72
CA GLU A 256 -7.06 3.36 22.41
C GLU A 256 -6.07 2.18 22.54
N LEU A 257 -5.25 1.96 21.50
CA LEU A 257 -4.19 0.96 21.54
C LEU A 257 -3.05 1.37 22.48
N THR A 258 -2.68 2.65 22.45
CA THR A 258 -1.62 3.20 23.30
C THR A 258 -1.99 3.15 24.79
N LYS A 259 -3.23 3.46 25.16
CA LYS A 259 -3.75 3.33 26.53
C LYS A 259 -3.62 1.91 27.11
N ARG A 260 -3.61 0.90 26.22
CA ARG A 260 -3.48 -0.52 26.59
C ARG A 260 -2.08 -1.08 26.39
N ASN A 261 -1.12 -0.23 26.03
CA ASN A 261 0.26 -0.62 25.70
C ASN A 261 0.34 -1.68 24.59
N ILE A 262 -0.59 -1.68 23.64
CA ILE A 262 -0.58 -2.58 22.49
C ILE A 262 0.24 -1.91 21.38
N PRO A 263 1.38 -2.48 20.94
CA PRO A 263 2.19 -1.98 19.85
C PRO A 263 1.40 -1.88 18.55
N VAL A 264 1.60 -0.81 17.78
CA VAL A 264 0.84 -0.51 16.58
C VAL A 264 1.72 -0.70 15.33
N LEU A 265 1.22 -1.44 14.36
CA LEU A 265 1.77 -1.52 13.01
C LEU A 265 0.94 -0.63 12.09
N ILE A 266 1.59 0.04 11.15
CA ILE A 266 0.89 0.96 10.24
C ILE A 266 0.80 0.35 8.84
N MET A 267 -0.43 0.27 8.32
CA MET A 267 -0.71 0.06 6.91
C MET A 267 -1.23 1.35 6.26
N GLU A 268 -1.17 1.43 4.94
CA GLU A 268 -1.67 2.55 4.13
C GLU A 268 -1.08 3.92 4.51
N PRO A 269 0.22 4.04 4.82
CA PRO A 269 0.83 5.33 5.14
C PRO A 269 0.71 6.32 3.98
N LEU A 270 0.61 5.83 2.73
CA LEU A 270 0.44 6.61 1.51
C LEU A 270 -0.97 6.50 0.88
N LEU A 271 -1.96 5.90 1.55
CA LEU A 271 -3.28 5.65 0.95
C LEU A 271 -3.21 5.00 -0.44
N GLY A 272 -2.44 3.89 -0.56
CA GLY A 272 -2.22 3.21 -1.84
C GLY A 272 -1.44 4.02 -2.87
N GLY A 273 -0.66 5.01 -2.43
CA GLY A 273 0.12 5.92 -3.27
C GLY A 273 -0.57 7.26 -3.55
N ARG A 274 -1.79 7.48 -3.06
CA ARG A 274 -2.51 8.76 -3.26
C ARG A 274 -1.77 9.93 -2.63
N LEU A 275 -1.15 9.75 -1.46
CA LEU A 275 -0.38 10.79 -0.79
C LEU A 275 1.01 11.05 -1.42
N ALA A 276 1.44 10.22 -2.35
CA ALA A 276 2.61 10.46 -3.19
C ALA A 276 2.25 11.16 -4.52
N ASN A 277 0.97 11.10 -4.93
CA ASN A 277 0.45 11.65 -6.18
C ASN A 277 -0.61 12.72 -5.89
N LEU A 278 -0.17 13.88 -5.46
CA LEU A 278 -1.01 15.00 -5.05
C LEU A 278 -1.14 16.05 -6.14
N PRO A 279 -2.20 16.90 -6.11
CA PRO A 279 -2.31 18.06 -6.99
C PRO A 279 -1.11 19.00 -6.85
N THR A 280 -0.70 19.63 -7.96
CA THR A 280 0.52 20.46 -8.04
C THR A 280 0.62 21.52 -6.94
N HIS A 281 -0.50 22.20 -6.59
CA HIS A 281 -0.50 23.22 -5.55
C HIS A 281 -0.22 22.65 -4.14
N ILE A 282 -0.64 21.40 -3.87
CA ILE A 282 -0.31 20.70 -2.63
C ILE A 282 1.16 20.27 -2.65
N VAL A 283 1.64 19.75 -3.79
CA VAL A 283 3.07 19.40 -3.96
C VAL A 283 3.95 20.62 -3.71
N SER A 284 3.64 21.77 -4.32
CA SER A 284 4.39 23.03 -4.12
C SER A 284 4.45 23.40 -2.63
N ARG A 285 3.31 23.36 -1.94
CA ARG A 285 3.22 23.64 -0.51
C ARG A 285 4.13 22.73 0.35
N LEU A 286 4.16 21.41 0.05
CA LEU A 286 5.02 20.44 0.75
C LEU A 286 6.51 20.71 0.45
N LYS A 287 6.82 21.04 -0.80
CA LYS A 287 8.18 21.33 -1.26
C LYS A 287 8.73 22.66 -0.75
N GLU A 288 7.89 23.65 -0.51
CA GLU A 288 8.29 24.91 0.15
C GLU A 288 8.81 24.67 1.58
N GLN A 289 8.22 23.70 2.30
CA GLN A 289 8.66 23.33 3.65
C GLN A 289 9.86 22.37 3.66
N ASN A 290 9.98 21.51 2.67
CA ASN A 290 11.07 20.55 2.54
C ASN A 290 11.44 20.34 1.05
N PRO A 291 12.27 21.22 0.47
CA PRO A 291 12.60 21.19 -0.96
C PRO A 291 13.26 19.87 -1.41
N ASP A 292 14.11 19.30 -0.57
CA ASP A 292 14.91 18.11 -0.89
C ASP A 292 14.15 16.79 -0.61
N GLY A 293 13.20 16.79 0.32
CA GLY A 293 12.42 15.60 0.66
C GLY A 293 11.38 15.24 -0.41
N SER A 294 11.13 13.96 -0.60
CA SER A 294 10.00 13.52 -1.45
C SER A 294 8.66 13.90 -0.84
N VAL A 295 7.61 13.98 -1.68
CA VAL A 295 6.23 14.16 -1.20
C VAL A 295 5.81 13.00 -0.29
N ALA A 296 6.24 11.78 -0.64
CA ALA A 296 5.97 10.58 0.15
C ALA A 296 6.62 10.62 1.54
N SER A 297 7.81 11.21 1.67
CA SER A 297 8.53 11.28 2.93
C SER A 297 7.76 11.98 4.05
N TRP A 298 6.89 12.94 3.73
CA TRP A 298 6.03 13.59 4.72
C TRP A 298 5.07 12.62 5.40
N ALA A 299 4.43 11.72 4.63
CA ALA A 299 3.51 10.73 5.18
C ALA A 299 4.25 9.64 5.98
N PHE A 300 5.43 9.23 5.53
CA PHE A 300 6.27 8.28 6.28
C PHE A 300 6.80 8.87 7.57
N ARG A 301 7.31 10.10 7.54
CA ARG A 301 7.73 10.82 8.75
C ARG A 301 6.57 11.00 9.72
N PHE A 302 5.37 11.36 9.21
CA PHE A 302 4.17 11.45 10.04
C PHE A 302 3.91 10.14 10.78
N ALA A 303 3.77 9.03 10.05
CA ALA A 303 3.48 7.73 10.64
C ALA A 303 4.57 7.28 11.63
N GLY A 304 5.86 7.52 11.31
CA GLY A 304 6.98 7.14 12.16
C GLY A 304 7.20 8.03 13.40
N SER A 305 6.53 9.19 13.49
CA SER A 305 6.75 10.17 14.57
C SER A 305 6.00 9.85 15.87
N PHE A 306 5.29 8.75 15.95
CA PHE A 306 4.54 8.35 17.13
C PHE A 306 5.25 7.19 17.86
N ASP A 307 5.33 7.27 19.17
CA ASP A 307 6.17 6.37 19.98
C ASP A 307 5.67 4.93 20.03
N ASN A 308 4.33 4.72 20.00
CA ASN A 308 3.74 3.38 20.05
C ASN A 308 3.68 2.69 18.68
N ILE A 309 4.43 3.16 17.67
CA ILE A 309 4.52 2.53 16.36
C ILE A 309 5.71 1.57 16.32
N LEU A 310 5.45 0.29 16.04
CA LEU A 310 6.47 -0.73 15.87
C LEU A 310 7.13 -0.63 14.48
N THR A 311 6.30 -0.62 13.43
CA THR A 311 6.76 -0.52 12.03
C THR A 311 5.72 0.10 11.13
N VAL A 312 6.16 0.74 10.06
CA VAL A 312 5.34 1.38 9.03
C VAL A 312 5.52 0.64 7.70
N LEU A 313 4.47 -0.02 7.22
CA LEU A 313 4.54 -0.86 6.03
C LEU A 313 4.47 -0.04 4.76
N SER A 314 5.36 -0.30 3.83
CA SER A 314 5.36 0.28 2.49
C SER A 314 5.45 -0.78 1.40
N GLY A 315 4.58 -0.68 0.40
CA GLY A 315 4.61 -1.51 -0.80
C GLY A 315 5.55 -0.91 -1.86
N MET A 316 6.82 -1.24 -1.78
CA MET A 316 7.89 -0.70 -2.62
C MET A 316 8.09 -1.56 -3.87
N THR A 317 7.40 -1.23 -4.96
CA THR A 317 7.40 -2.00 -6.22
C THR A 317 8.65 -1.75 -7.07
N GLN A 318 9.35 -0.65 -6.83
CA GLN A 318 10.55 -0.21 -7.58
C GLN A 318 11.68 0.10 -6.61
N LEU A 319 12.92 -0.03 -7.09
CA LEU A 319 14.10 0.25 -6.27
C LEU A 319 14.15 1.69 -5.77
N GLU A 320 13.70 2.64 -6.59
CA GLU A 320 13.64 4.06 -6.25
C GLU A 320 12.70 4.33 -5.06
N HIS A 321 11.57 3.63 -4.98
CA HIS A 321 10.67 3.73 -3.83
C HIS A 321 11.35 3.22 -2.55
N LEU A 322 12.04 2.08 -2.64
CA LEU A 322 12.77 1.50 -1.52
C LEU A 322 13.89 2.43 -1.04
N GLN A 323 14.65 3.00 -1.96
CA GLN A 323 15.73 3.94 -1.66
C GLN A 323 15.24 5.22 -0.98
N ASP A 324 14.14 5.79 -1.46
CA ASP A 324 13.54 7.00 -0.87
C ASP A 324 13.05 6.75 0.56
N ASN A 325 12.36 5.62 0.77
CA ASN A 325 11.84 5.24 2.07
C ASN A 325 12.95 4.90 3.06
N ILE A 326 14.04 4.23 2.61
CA ILE A 326 15.21 3.99 3.46
C ILE A 326 15.83 5.33 3.89
N ARG A 327 16.02 6.30 2.98
CA ARG A 327 16.52 7.63 3.36
C ARG A 327 15.63 8.32 4.40
N THR A 328 14.32 8.15 4.30
CA THR A 328 13.36 8.75 5.24
C THR A 328 13.49 8.17 6.64
N TYR A 329 13.85 6.89 6.76
CA TYR A 329 13.95 6.19 8.04
C TYR A 329 15.38 5.90 8.51
N SER A 330 16.41 6.45 7.85
CA SER A 330 17.82 6.16 8.14
C SER A 330 18.68 7.41 8.36
N PRO A 331 18.58 8.07 9.53
CA PRO A 331 17.61 7.89 10.61
C PRO A 331 16.29 8.63 10.35
N LEU A 332 15.20 8.20 11.00
CA LEU A 332 14.00 9.00 11.07
C LEU A 332 14.29 10.34 11.76
N LEU A 333 13.84 11.41 11.12
CA LEU A 333 13.71 12.73 11.73
C LEU A 333 12.22 12.96 12.05
N PRO A 334 11.80 12.75 13.32
CA PRO A 334 10.40 12.89 13.71
C PRO A 334 9.87 14.29 13.40
N LEU A 335 8.59 14.37 13.09
CA LEU A 335 7.93 15.67 12.92
C LEU A 335 7.69 16.32 14.29
N ASN A 336 7.96 17.63 14.37
CA ASN A 336 7.52 18.45 15.49
C ASN A 336 6.01 18.80 15.35
N GLU A 337 5.42 19.41 16.39
CA GLU A 337 3.99 19.74 16.38
C GLU A 337 3.62 20.72 15.28
N GLU A 338 4.46 21.73 14.97
CA GLU A 338 4.22 22.68 13.89
C GLU A 338 4.14 21.98 12.52
N GLN A 339 5.01 20.98 12.28
CA GLN A 339 4.99 20.17 11.06
C GLN A 339 3.76 19.26 11.00
N LYS A 340 3.31 18.72 12.13
CA LYS A 340 2.07 17.93 12.20
C LYS A 340 0.86 18.81 11.91
N ASP A 341 0.77 20.00 12.51
CA ASP A 341 -0.30 20.97 12.24
C ASP A 341 -0.33 21.40 10.77
N PHE A 342 0.84 21.63 10.18
CA PHE A 342 0.96 21.90 8.75
C PHE A 342 0.37 20.77 7.89
N LEU A 343 0.60 19.50 8.26
CA LEU A 343 0.03 18.35 7.56
C LEU A 343 -1.47 18.22 7.79
N TYR A 344 -1.98 18.54 8.98
CA TYR A 344 -3.43 18.55 9.24
C TYR A 344 -4.14 19.59 8.37
N MET A 345 -3.61 20.82 8.30
CA MET A 345 -4.12 21.84 7.38
C MET A 345 -4.03 21.42 5.91
N THR A 346 -2.97 20.71 5.53
CA THR A 346 -2.81 20.17 4.18
C THR A 346 -3.86 19.10 3.88
N ALA A 347 -4.16 18.22 4.83
CA ALA A 347 -5.23 17.23 4.71
C ALA A 347 -6.61 17.89 4.51
N GLU A 348 -6.91 18.95 5.26
CA GLU A 348 -8.15 19.71 5.09
C GLU A 348 -8.28 20.33 3.69
N LEU A 349 -7.17 20.88 3.15
CA LEU A 349 -7.14 21.38 1.77
C LEU A 349 -7.43 20.27 0.77
N MET A 350 -6.91 19.05 0.99
CA MET A 350 -7.16 17.91 0.10
C MET A 350 -8.63 17.50 0.06
N LEU A 351 -9.40 17.69 1.14
CA LEU A 351 -10.84 17.39 1.15
C LEU A 351 -11.65 18.26 0.19
N GLN A 352 -11.13 19.41 -0.24
CA GLN A 352 -11.76 20.27 -1.26
C GLN A 352 -11.68 19.68 -2.66
N TYR A 353 -10.88 18.63 -2.88
CA TYR A 353 -10.70 17.94 -4.15
C TYR A 353 -11.26 16.53 -4.06
N PRO A 354 -12.50 16.29 -4.51
CA PRO A 354 -13.21 15.05 -4.28
C PRO A 354 -12.68 13.92 -5.17
N THR A 355 -11.61 13.28 -4.75
CA THR A 355 -11.14 12.03 -5.34
C THR A 355 -11.92 10.85 -4.76
N ILE A 356 -12.04 9.76 -5.55
CA ILE A 356 -12.61 8.50 -5.06
C ILE A 356 -11.57 7.83 -4.15
N PRO A 357 -11.92 7.38 -2.93
CA PRO A 357 -10.93 6.86 -1.97
C PRO A 357 -10.45 5.43 -2.31
N CYS A 358 -10.14 5.17 -3.58
CA CYS A 358 -9.59 3.88 -4.03
C CYS A 358 -8.09 3.82 -3.73
N ASN A 359 -7.65 2.77 -3.01
CA ASN A 359 -6.25 2.52 -2.65
C ASN A 359 -5.59 1.45 -3.52
N ASP A 360 -6.24 1.03 -4.62
CA ASP A 360 -5.71 0.01 -5.52
C ASP A 360 -5.34 -1.30 -4.81
N CYS A 361 -6.11 -1.70 -3.82
CA CYS A 361 -5.86 -2.93 -3.05
C CYS A 361 -6.23 -4.22 -3.80
N MET A 362 -6.94 -4.11 -4.92
CA MET A 362 -7.38 -5.20 -5.79
C MET A 362 -8.38 -6.19 -5.17
N TYR A 363 -8.88 -5.99 -3.93
CA TYR A 363 -9.82 -6.92 -3.28
C TYR A 363 -11.19 -7.01 -3.96
N CYS A 364 -11.54 -6.01 -4.77
CA CYS A 364 -12.74 -6.05 -5.61
C CYS A 364 -12.55 -6.84 -6.93
N MET A 365 -11.35 -7.40 -7.15
CA MET A 365 -11.00 -8.15 -8.35
C MET A 365 -10.84 -9.65 -8.04
N PRO A 366 -11.13 -10.55 -9.02
CA PRO A 366 -11.69 -10.23 -10.34
C PRO A 366 -13.17 -9.85 -10.27
N CYS A 367 -13.58 -8.86 -11.05
CA CYS A 367 -15.01 -8.58 -11.23
C CYS A 367 -15.65 -9.71 -12.08
N PRO A 368 -16.79 -10.33 -11.67
CA PRO A 368 -17.41 -11.40 -12.46
C PRO A 368 -17.89 -10.96 -13.84
N TYR A 369 -18.01 -9.66 -14.08
CA TYR A 369 -18.35 -9.06 -15.38
C TYR A 369 -17.14 -8.49 -16.13
N GLY A 370 -15.92 -8.81 -15.68
CA GLY A 370 -14.67 -8.45 -16.35
C GLY A 370 -14.25 -6.97 -16.22
N ILE A 371 -14.92 -6.16 -15.41
CA ILE A 371 -14.64 -4.73 -15.27
C ILE A 371 -13.32 -4.50 -14.57
N ASP A 372 -12.49 -3.59 -15.08
CA ASP A 372 -11.29 -3.10 -14.40
C ASP A 372 -11.65 -1.98 -13.41
N ILE A 373 -12.17 -2.37 -12.26
CA ILE A 373 -12.65 -1.43 -11.24
C ILE A 373 -11.55 -0.46 -10.79
N PRO A 374 -10.36 -0.91 -10.35
CA PRO A 374 -9.30 0.00 -9.92
C PRO A 374 -8.80 0.90 -11.05
N GLY A 375 -8.60 0.37 -12.24
CA GLY A 375 -8.14 1.14 -13.40
C GLY A 375 -9.06 2.33 -13.71
N ILE A 376 -10.38 2.13 -13.63
CA ILE A 376 -11.38 3.19 -13.85
C ILE A 376 -11.30 4.27 -12.75
N LEU A 377 -11.29 3.86 -11.48
CA LEU A 377 -11.33 4.78 -10.34
C LEU A 377 -10.03 5.59 -10.22
N LEU A 378 -8.89 4.95 -10.44
CA LEU A 378 -7.57 5.58 -10.38
C LEU A 378 -7.33 6.52 -11.56
N HIS A 379 -7.77 6.16 -12.77
CA HIS A 379 -7.72 7.06 -13.92
C HIS A 379 -8.45 8.37 -13.64
N TYR A 380 -9.67 8.28 -13.08
CA TYR A 380 -10.46 9.46 -12.71
C TYR A 380 -9.71 10.33 -11.68
N ASN A 381 -9.17 9.72 -10.61
CA ASN A 381 -8.40 10.41 -9.59
C ASN A 381 -7.15 11.10 -10.18
N LYS A 382 -6.45 10.41 -11.07
CA LYS A 382 -5.30 10.97 -11.77
C LYS A 382 -5.67 12.22 -12.56
N CYS A 383 -6.77 12.17 -13.31
CA CYS A 383 -7.22 13.33 -14.08
C CYS A 383 -7.60 14.53 -13.19
N ILE A 384 -8.12 14.28 -11.97
CA ILE A 384 -8.36 15.35 -10.98
C ILE A 384 -7.03 15.96 -10.54
N ASN A 385 -6.06 15.13 -10.13
CA ASN A 385 -4.79 15.57 -9.60
C ASN A 385 -3.95 16.32 -10.65
N ASP A 386 -4.01 15.89 -11.90
CA ASP A 386 -3.32 16.53 -13.02
C ASP A 386 -4.02 17.81 -13.51
N GLY A 387 -5.18 18.19 -12.93
CA GLY A 387 -5.99 19.32 -13.39
C GLY A 387 -6.59 19.12 -14.80
N MET A 388 -6.70 17.87 -15.25
CA MET A 388 -7.14 17.48 -16.60
C MET A 388 -8.57 16.96 -16.65
N LEU A 389 -9.33 17.08 -15.54
CA LEU A 389 -10.75 16.71 -15.52
C LEU A 389 -11.61 17.81 -16.17
N PRO A 390 -12.34 17.54 -17.26
CA PRO A 390 -13.30 18.48 -17.83
C PRO A 390 -14.43 18.74 -16.82
N ARG A 391 -14.71 20.00 -16.48
CA ARG A 391 -15.76 20.35 -15.50
C ARG A 391 -17.00 20.95 -16.15
N SER A 392 -16.79 21.81 -17.14
CA SER A 392 -17.86 22.52 -17.85
C SER A 392 -17.47 22.75 -19.31
N ARG A 393 -18.46 22.78 -20.21
CA ARG A 393 -18.24 23.18 -21.62
C ARG A 393 -17.82 24.64 -21.77
N ASN A 394 -18.06 25.43 -20.76
CA ASN A 394 -17.69 26.85 -20.72
C ASN A 394 -16.23 27.09 -20.31
N ASP A 395 -15.52 26.05 -19.86
CA ASP A 395 -14.12 26.16 -19.50
C ASP A 395 -13.24 26.42 -20.73
N GLU A 396 -12.35 27.37 -20.67
CA GLU A 396 -11.43 27.75 -21.75
C GLU A 396 -10.67 26.53 -22.30
N ASN A 397 -10.28 25.61 -21.44
CA ASN A 397 -9.52 24.41 -21.79
C ASN A 397 -10.39 23.17 -22.03
N TYR A 398 -11.72 23.29 -22.07
CA TYR A 398 -12.65 22.15 -22.15
C TYR A 398 -12.32 21.17 -23.27
N ARG A 399 -12.14 21.65 -24.52
CA ARG A 399 -11.84 20.77 -25.67
C ARG A 399 -10.55 19.97 -25.49
N LYS A 400 -9.53 20.60 -24.88
CA LYS A 400 -8.24 19.96 -24.62
C LYS A 400 -8.38 18.90 -23.52
N THR A 401 -8.99 19.23 -22.39
CA THR A 401 -9.16 18.34 -21.24
C THR A 401 -10.12 17.20 -21.58
N ARG A 402 -11.22 17.47 -22.29
CA ARG A 402 -12.14 16.45 -22.81
C ARG A 402 -11.42 15.40 -23.66
N ARG A 403 -10.65 15.86 -24.67
CA ARG A 403 -9.88 14.95 -25.53
C ARG A 403 -8.83 14.15 -24.74
N ALA A 404 -8.09 14.82 -23.87
CA ALA A 404 -7.07 14.17 -23.05
C ALA A 404 -7.68 13.10 -22.14
N PHE A 405 -8.80 13.40 -21.47
CA PHE A 405 -9.53 12.45 -20.63
C PHE A 405 -10.00 11.22 -21.43
N LEU A 406 -10.70 11.41 -22.52
CA LEU A 406 -11.25 10.30 -23.32
C LEU A 406 -10.16 9.40 -23.91
N VAL A 407 -9.08 10.01 -24.44
CA VAL A 407 -7.95 9.25 -25.01
C VAL A 407 -7.21 8.46 -23.91
N SER A 408 -6.96 9.09 -22.76
CA SER A 408 -6.28 8.40 -21.65
C SER A 408 -7.16 7.32 -21.01
N TYR A 409 -8.48 7.53 -20.93
CA TYR A 409 -9.44 6.53 -20.44
C TYR A 409 -9.43 5.27 -21.30
N ASP A 410 -9.55 5.43 -22.63
CA ASP A 410 -9.57 4.30 -23.58
C ASP A 410 -8.19 3.58 -23.67
N ARG A 411 -7.09 4.25 -23.28
CA ARG A 411 -5.76 3.63 -23.17
C ARG A 411 -5.54 2.90 -21.85
N THR A 412 -6.10 3.41 -20.77
CA THR A 412 -5.93 2.84 -19.43
C THR A 412 -6.85 1.65 -19.21
N VAL A 413 -8.10 1.73 -19.75
CA VAL A 413 -9.13 0.71 -19.55
C VAL A 413 -9.65 0.21 -20.87
N GLU A 414 -9.38 -1.04 -21.19
CA GLU A 414 -9.90 -1.69 -22.39
C GLU A 414 -11.42 -1.57 -22.49
N LYS A 415 -11.97 -1.37 -23.68
CA LYS A 415 -13.41 -1.11 -23.89
C LYS A 415 -14.32 -2.18 -23.27
N ILE A 416 -13.93 -3.45 -23.37
CA ILE A 416 -14.68 -4.58 -22.79
C ILE A 416 -14.61 -4.63 -21.26
N ARG A 417 -13.75 -3.80 -20.63
CA ARG A 417 -13.53 -3.75 -19.18
C ARG A 417 -13.99 -2.43 -18.56
N GLN A 418 -14.67 -1.56 -19.35
CA GLN A 418 -15.14 -0.26 -18.90
C GLN A 418 -16.39 -0.34 -18.03
N ALA A 419 -16.73 0.78 -17.40
CA ALA A 419 -17.78 0.90 -16.38
C ALA A 419 -19.21 0.61 -16.90
N ASN A 420 -19.47 0.71 -18.21
CA ASN A 420 -20.76 0.41 -18.84
C ASN A 420 -21.22 -1.04 -18.65
N HIS A 421 -20.33 -1.97 -18.36
CA HIS A 421 -20.66 -3.38 -18.11
C HIS A 421 -21.10 -3.67 -16.68
N CYS A 422 -21.16 -2.65 -15.80
CA CYS A 422 -21.54 -2.84 -14.40
C CYS A 422 -23.04 -3.12 -14.26
N THR A 423 -23.38 -4.31 -13.75
CA THR A 423 -24.77 -4.72 -13.48
C THR A 423 -25.29 -4.28 -12.09
N GLY A 424 -24.44 -3.69 -11.25
CA GLY A 424 -24.82 -3.27 -9.91
C GLY A 424 -24.94 -4.41 -8.88
N CYS A 425 -24.29 -5.57 -9.09
CA CYS A 425 -24.42 -6.75 -8.22
C CYS A 425 -23.84 -6.58 -6.79
N LYS A 426 -23.08 -5.51 -6.54
CA LYS A 426 -22.48 -5.11 -5.24
C LYS A 426 -21.49 -6.11 -4.61
N GLN A 427 -21.06 -7.16 -5.31
CA GLN A 427 -20.08 -8.11 -4.77
C GLN A 427 -18.76 -7.42 -4.39
N CYS A 428 -18.32 -6.45 -5.18
CA CYS A 428 -17.13 -5.65 -4.94
C CYS A 428 -17.21 -4.75 -3.68
N ASN A 429 -18.42 -4.38 -3.23
CA ASN A 429 -18.59 -3.55 -2.04
C ASN A 429 -18.23 -4.31 -0.76
N ILE A 430 -18.48 -5.63 -0.75
CA ILE A 430 -18.28 -6.50 0.42
C ILE A 430 -16.81 -6.61 0.78
N THR A 431 -15.95 -6.61 -0.25
CA THR A 431 -14.50 -6.80 -0.09
C THR A 431 -13.72 -5.49 -0.04
N CYS A 432 -14.38 -4.35 -0.30
CA CYS A 432 -13.71 -3.05 -0.33
C CYS A 432 -13.34 -2.54 1.08
N PRO A 433 -12.04 -2.46 1.45
CA PRO A 433 -11.64 -1.97 2.78
C PRO A 433 -11.95 -0.47 2.96
N GLN A 434 -12.02 0.28 1.86
CA GLN A 434 -12.40 1.71 1.87
C GLN A 434 -13.92 1.93 1.82
N ARG A 435 -14.73 0.86 1.84
CA ARG A 435 -16.20 0.90 1.82
C ARG A 435 -16.78 1.80 0.73
N ILE A 436 -16.13 1.84 -0.43
CA ILE A 436 -16.62 2.56 -1.60
C ILE A 436 -17.90 1.88 -2.10
N ASP A 437 -18.97 2.66 -2.34
CA ASP A 437 -20.10 2.16 -3.14
C ASP A 437 -19.68 2.13 -4.62
N ILE A 438 -18.95 1.07 -4.96
CA ILE A 438 -18.30 0.90 -6.27
C ILE A 438 -19.30 0.96 -7.41
N PRO A 439 -20.46 0.26 -7.39
CA PRO A 439 -21.42 0.35 -8.49
C PRO A 439 -21.94 1.76 -8.73
N THR A 440 -22.17 2.54 -7.68
CA THR A 440 -22.59 3.95 -7.80
C THR A 440 -21.48 4.80 -8.42
N GLN A 441 -20.21 4.61 -8.01
CA GLN A 441 -19.10 5.32 -8.64
C GLN A 441 -18.92 4.92 -10.11
N LEU A 442 -18.99 3.64 -10.45
CA LEU A 442 -18.88 3.18 -11.83
C LEU A 442 -19.99 3.75 -12.72
N ARG A 443 -21.24 3.79 -12.23
CA ARG A 443 -22.37 4.40 -12.97
C ARG A 443 -22.15 5.89 -13.18
N ARG A 444 -21.71 6.61 -12.13
CA ARG A 444 -21.39 8.04 -12.23
C ARG A 444 -20.31 8.29 -13.28
N LEU A 445 -19.25 7.49 -13.27
CA LEU A 445 -18.14 7.64 -14.22
C LEU A 445 -18.55 7.23 -15.64
N HIS A 446 -19.36 6.20 -15.81
CA HIS A 446 -19.94 5.86 -17.10
C HIS A 446 -20.74 7.03 -17.68
N ASN A 447 -21.67 7.58 -16.91
CA ASN A 447 -22.47 8.73 -17.36
C ASN A 447 -21.59 9.93 -17.72
N PHE A 448 -20.58 10.22 -16.92
CA PHE A 448 -19.62 11.29 -17.20
C PHE A 448 -18.86 11.04 -18.53
N VAL A 449 -18.38 9.82 -18.77
CA VAL A 449 -17.71 9.46 -20.02
C VAL A 449 -18.64 9.62 -21.21
N GLU A 450 -19.92 9.20 -21.09
CA GLU A 450 -20.91 9.34 -22.18
C GLU A 450 -21.25 10.81 -22.45
N GLN A 451 -21.40 11.64 -21.39
CA GLN A 451 -21.58 13.09 -21.57
C GLN A 451 -20.39 13.71 -22.32
N LEU A 452 -19.16 13.28 -22.00
CA LEU A 452 -17.98 13.75 -22.72
C LEU A 452 -17.96 13.26 -24.18
N ARG A 453 -18.35 12.00 -24.45
CA ARG A 453 -18.42 11.45 -25.83
C ARG A 453 -19.43 12.19 -26.66
N GLN A 454 -20.61 12.48 -26.12
CA GLN A 454 -21.71 13.16 -26.75
C GLN A 454 -21.59 14.69 -26.76
N ASP A 455 -20.59 15.23 -26.08
CA ASP A 455 -20.39 16.67 -25.87
C ASP A 455 -21.60 17.36 -25.20
N THR A 456 -22.18 16.68 -24.19
CA THR A 456 -23.39 17.11 -23.47
C THR A 456 -23.12 17.44 -21.99
N LEU A 457 -21.86 17.60 -21.61
CA LEU A 457 -21.52 18.02 -20.25
C LEU A 457 -22.09 19.41 -19.98
N ASP A 458 -22.71 19.61 -18.81
CA ASP A 458 -23.32 20.87 -18.45
C ASP A 458 -22.32 22.05 -18.50
N GLY A 459 -22.83 23.21 -18.94
CA GLY A 459 -22.05 24.43 -19.08
C GLY A 459 -21.97 25.24 -17.80
#